data_8a067700f7a5fcc4b21c1edd8784a93f
#
_entry.id   8a067700f7a5fcc4b21c1edd8784a93f
#
_cell.length_a   1.000
_cell.length_b   1.000
_cell.length_c   1.000
_cell.angle_alpha   90.00
_cell.angle_beta   90.00
_cell.angle_gamma   90.00
#
_symmetry.space_group_name_H-M   'P 1'
#
loop_
_entity.id
_entity.type
_entity.pdbx_description
1 polymer ?
#
loop_
_entity_poly.entity_id
_entity_poly.type
_entity_poly.pdbx_seq_one_letter_code
_entity_poly.pdbx_strand_id
1 'polypeptide(L)'
;MFIHPEINPVAFQVGPVSIYWYGLTYLVGFLAAWWLGNYRARLSQGAWNGDQVSDVIFYGALGVVIGGRVGYMLFYDFAGLIADPLSLGRTWQGGMSFHGGLLGVLIALWFLSRKFKKPFFAVTDFVVPLVPIGLGAGRIGNFINGELWGRVTDAPWAMIFARVDALARHPSQLYEFFLEGVLMFIILWWYSASKRLPMRVSALFLMLYGAFRFLVEFFREPDAALGFVALNWMSMGQLLSLPLLLLGMLLWYRSGKQVL
;
A
#
# COMPACT_ATOMS: atom_id res chain seq x y z
N MET A 1 8.39 -26.56 -12.13
CA MET A 1 8.43 -26.04 -10.77
C MET A 1 9.54 -25.01 -10.71
N PHE A 2 9.26 -23.81 -10.22
CA PHE A 2 10.22 -22.72 -10.16
C PHE A 2 10.85 -22.66 -8.77
N ILE A 3 12.10 -22.18 -8.71
CA ILE A 3 12.78 -21.92 -7.44
C ILE A 3 12.91 -20.40 -7.32
N HIS A 4 12.49 -19.85 -6.19
CA HIS A 4 12.66 -18.43 -5.90
C HIS A 4 14.17 -18.11 -5.86
N PRO A 5 14.66 -17.11 -6.61
CA PRO A 5 16.06 -16.74 -6.59
C PRO A 5 16.47 -16.25 -5.20
N GLU A 6 17.57 -16.73 -4.67
CA GLU A 6 18.12 -16.29 -3.38
C GLU A 6 18.82 -14.94 -3.54
N ILE A 7 18.01 -13.87 -3.62
CA ILE A 7 18.51 -12.50 -3.74
C ILE A 7 18.96 -12.02 -2.35
N ASN A 8 20.15 -11.45 -2.25
CA ASN A 8 20.57 -10.78 -1.02
C ASN A 8 19.64 -9.57 -0.79
N PRO A 9 18.95 -9.44 0.37
CA PRO A 9 18.11 -8.28 0.67
C PRO A 9 18.85 -6.94 0.62
N VAL A 10 20.17 -6.94 0.88
CA VAL A 10 21.04 -5.78 0.73
C VAL A 10 21.42 -5.62 -0.74
N ALA A 11 20.99 -4.52 -1.36
CA ALA A 11 21.32 -4.21 -2.75
C ALA A 11 22.80 -3.81 -2.91
N PHE A 12 23.28 -2.94 -2.03
CA PHE A 12 24.68 -2.51 -1.95
C PHE A 12 24.96 -1.85 -0.59
N GLN A 13 26.25 -1.66 -0.29
CA GLN A 13 26.69 -1.00 0.94
C GLN A 13 27.53 0.25 0.60
N VAL A 14 27.32 1.30 1.40
CA VAL A 14 28.12 2.54 1.34
C VAL A 14 28.71 2.77 2.73
N GLY A 15 29.95 2.37 2.91
CA GLY A 15 30.57 2.34 4.24
C GLY A 15 29.79 1.46 5.22
N PRO A 16 29.39 1.96 6.40
CA PRO A 16 28.61 1.17 7.38
C PRO A 16 27.12 1.07 7.05
N VAL A 17 26.62 1.76 6.01
CA VAL A 17 25.20 1.85 5.69
C VAL A 17 24.84 0.82 4.63
N SER A 18 23.93 -0.09 4.96
CA SER A 18 23.36 -1.06 4.01
C SER A 18 22.12 -0.48 3.36
N ILE A 19 22.07 -0.50 2.04
CA ILE A 19 20.92 -0.11 1.23
C ILE A 19 20.16 -1.38 0.82
N TYR A 20 18.89 -1.47 1.21
CA TYR A 20 18.05 -2.62 0.97
C TYR A 20 17.21 -2.46 -0.30
N TRP A 21 17.01 -3.55 -1.03
CA TRP A 21 16.11 -3.58 -2.21
C TRP A 21 14.71 -3.07 -1.88
N TYR A 22 14.19 -3.42 -0.70
CA TYR A 22 12.88 -2.97 -0.25
C TYR A 22 12.77 -1.44 -0.21
N GLY A 23 13.78 -0.76 0.32
CA GLY A 23 13.84 0.70 0.31
C GLY A 23 13.94 1.28 -1.11
N LEU A 24 14.72 0.64 -2.00
CA LEU A 24 14.85 1.06 -3.39
C LEU A 24 13.55 0.90 -4.17
N THR A 25 12.80 -0.18 -3.98
CA THR A 25 11.49 -0.36 -4.64
C THR A 25 10.50 0.72 -4.22
N TYR A 26 10.46 1.09 -2.93
CA TYR A 26 9.65 2.22 -2.47
C TYR A 26 10.10 3.56 -3.07
N LEU A 27 11.41 3.80 -3.13
CA LEU A 27 11.95 5.01 -3.77
C LEU A 27 11.51 5.11 -5.23
N VAL A 28 11.64 4.02 -5.99
CA VAL A 28 11.14 3.94 -7.38
C VAL A 28 9.63 4.20 -7.43
N GLY A 29 8.85 3.62 -6.51
CA GLY A 29 7.42 3.85 -6.40
C GLY A 29 7.06 5.33 -6.17
N PHE A 30 7.75 6.00 -5.24
CA PHE A 30 7.55 7.44 -4.98
C PHE A 30 7.96 8.32 -6.17
N LEU A 31 9.10 8.03 -6.83
CA LEU A 31 9.54 8.77 -8.00
C LEU A 31 8.56 8.60 -9.17
N ALA A 32 8.07 7.39 -9.41
CA ALA A 32 7.07 7.13 -10.44
C ALA A 32 5.74 7.82 -10.13
N ALA A 33 5.29 7.78 -8.86
CA ALA A 33 4.09 8.49 -8.42
C ALA A 33 4.24 10.01 -8.55
N TRP A 34 5.42 10.56 -8.24
CA TRP A 34 5.71 11.98 -8.43
C TRP A 34 5.69 12.37 -9.92
N TRP A 35 6.33 11.59 -10.77
CA TRP A 35 6.36 11.85 -12.21
C TRP A 35 4.96 11.79 -12.83
N LEU A 36 4.20 10.74 -12.54
CA LEU A 36 2.82 10.57 -13.03
C LEU A 36 1.86 11.59 -12.40
N GLY A 37 2.06 11.97 -11.14
CA GLY A 37 1.33 13.04 -10.48
C GLY A 37 1.53 14.39 -11.18
N ASN A 38 2.77 14.72 -11.55
CA ASN A 38 3.07 15.91 -12.34
C ASN A 38 2.45 15.85 -13.75
N TYR A 39 2.44 14.67 -14.39
CA TYR A 39 1.74 14.48 -15.65
C TYR A 39 0.24 14.76 -15.50
N ARG A 40 -0.42 14.21 -14.46
CA ARG A 40 -1.83 14.49 -14.15
C ARG A 40 -2.08 15.98 -13.86
N ALA A 41 -1.17 16.62 -13.12
CA ALA A 41 -1.29 18.06 -12.82
C ALA A 41 -1.29 18.91 -14.09
N ARG A 42 -0.43 18.60 -15.06
CA ARG A 42 -0.42 19.27 -16.37
C ARG A 42 -1.74 19.13 -17.13
N LEU A 43 -2.37 17.95 -17.06
CA LEU A 43 -3.66 17.69 -17.71
C LEU A 43 -4.85 18.32 -16.96
N SER A 44 -4.66 18.79 -15.73
CA SER A 44 -5.73 19.29 -14.87
C SER A 44 -6.20 20.71 -15.18
N GLN A 45 -5.69 21.34 -16.25
CA GLN A 45 -6.04 22.71 -16.67
C GLN A 45 -5.87 23.74 -15.52
N GLY A 46 -4.81 23.62 -14.74
CA GLY A 46 -4.51 24.52 -13.63
C GLY A 46 -5.19 24.18 -12.30
N ALA A 47 -5.99 23.11 -12.26
CA ALA A 47 -6.56 22.66 -10.98
C ALA A 47 -5.49 22.14 -10.01
N TRP A 48 -4.37 21.63 -10.51
CA TRP A 48 -3.21 21.13 -9.77
C TRP A 48 -1.91 21.67 -10.37
N ASN A 49 -0.89 21.85 -9.53
CA ASN A 49 0.45 22.26 -9.97
C ASN A 49 1.52 21.31 -9.39
N GLY A 50 2.76 21.46 -9.89
CA GLY A 50 3.89 20.61 -9.50
C GLY A 50 4.26 20.70 -8.02
N ASP A 51 4.13 21.89 -7.41
CA ASP A 51 4.42 22.10 -5.99
C ASP A 51 3.43 21.31 -5.12
N GLN A 52 2.14 21.32 -5.48
CA GLN A 52 1.12 20.54 -4.78
C GLN A 52 1.37 19.04 -4.92
N VAL A 53 1.85 18.57 -6.08
CA VAL A 53 2.24 17.17 -6.27
C VAL A 53 3.44 16.82 -5.39
N SER A 54 4.45 17.67 -5.36
CA SER A 54 5.64 17.47 -4.52
C SER A 54 5.28 17.44 -3.03
N ASP A 55 4.41 18.34 -2.59
CA ASP A 55 3.85 18.33 -1.22
C ASP A 55 3.12 17.00 -0.92
N VAL A 56 2.28 16.51 -1.85
CA VAL A 56 1.55 15.24 -1.65
C VAL A 56 2.52 14.08 -1.48
N ILE A 57 3.55 13.99 -2.31
CA ILE A 57 4.55 12.91 -2.20
C ILE A 57 5.34 13.05 -0.90
N PHE A 58 5.82 14.25 -0.57
CA PHE A 58 6.60 14.49 0.64
C PHE A 58 5.81 14.20 1.92
N TYR A 59 4.64 14.84 2.08
CA TYR A 59 3.83 14.64 3.29
C TYR A 59 3.20 13.24 3.34
N GLY A 60 2.92 12.63 2.18
CA GLY A 60 2.49 11.24 2.10
C GLY A 60 3.57 10.29 2.61
N ALA A 61 4.80 10.41 2.13
CA ALA A 61 5.93 9.62 2.60
C ALA A 61 6.20 9.82 4.10
N LEU A 62 6.18 11.09 4.56
CA LEU A 62 6.34 11.43 5.96
C LEU A 62 5.22 10.81 6.82
N GLY A 63 3.98 10.85 6.33
CA GLY A 63 2.82 10.22 6.96
C GLY A 63 2.97 8.70 7.09
N VAL A 64 3.47 8.01 6.05
CA VAL A 64 3.78 6.58 6.11
C VAL A 64 4.81 6.29 7.20
N VAL A 65 5.94 7.03 7.21
CA VAL A 65 7.06 6.76 8.14
C VAL A 65 6.66 7.07 9.58
N ILE A 66 6.18 8.27 9.83
CA ILE A 66 5.80 8.69 11.20
C ILE A 66 4.62 7.88 11.70
N GLY A 67 3.56 7.78 10.90
CA GLY A 67 2.36 7.03 11.29
C GLY A 67 2.65 5.54 11.49
N GLY A 68 3.44 4.94 10.61
CA GLY A 68 3.86 3.54 10.72
C GLY A 68 4.65 3.27 12.00
N ARG A 69 5.61 4.14 12.33
CA ARG A 69 6.42 4.00 13.55
C ARG A 69 5.61 4.26 14.81
N VAL A 70 4.86 5.36 14.86
CA VAL A 70 3.99 5.68 16.00
C VAL A 70 2.97 4.57 16.23
N GLY A 71 2.31 4.11 15.17
CA GLY A 71 1.34 3.02 15.27
C GLY A 71 1.98 1.71 15.77
N TYR A 72 3.20 1.39 15.32
CA TYR A 72 3.91 0.22 15.83
C TYR A 72 4.20 0.35 17.33
N MET A 73 4.81 1.45 17.75
CA MET A 73 5.18 1.67 19.16
C MET A 73 3.96 1.68 20.07
N LEU A 74 2.83 2.25 19.63
CA LEU A 74 1.61 2.31 20.45
C LEU A 74 0.90 0.96 20.57
N PHE A 75 0.87 0.14 19.52
CA PHE A 75 0.05 -1.08 19.49
C PHE A 75 0.84 -2.37 19.67
N TYR A 76 2.15 -2.38 19.35
CA TYR A 76 2.95 -3.60 19.37
C TYR A 76 4.14 -3.55 20.35
N ASP A 77 4.63 -2.33 20.69
CA ASP A 77 5.78 -2.17 21.61
C ASP A 77 5.59 -0.98 22.56
N PHE A 78 4.44 -0.91 23.21
CA PHE A 78 4.12 0.16 24.13
C PHE A 78 5.03 0.17 25.36
N ALA A 79 5.41 -1.01 25.87
CA ALA A 79 6.35 -1.12 26.97
C ALA A 79 7.75 -0.58 26.62
N GLY A 80 8.23 -0.88 25.41
CA GLY A 80 9.49 -0.34 24.87
C GLY A 80 9.44 1.18 24.74
N LEU A 81 8.31 1.73 24.28
CA LEU A 81 8.11 3.19 24.18
C LEU A 81 8.19 3.89 25.55
N ILE A 82 7.60 3.30 26.60
CA ILE A 82 7.67 3.87 27.96
C ILE A 82 9.09 3.76 28.52
N ALA A 83 9.76 2.63 28.31
CA ALA A 83 11.11 2.41 28.82
C ALA A 83 12.16 3.31 28.14
N ASP A 84 12.01 3.54 26.84
CA ASP A 84 12.91 4.38 26.04
C ASP A 84 12.12 5.16 24.96
N PRO A 85 11.59 6.35 25.30
CA PRO A 85 10.83 7.18 24.34
C PRO A 85 11.61 7.57 23.08
N LEU A 86 12.96 7.60 23.13
CA LEU A 86 13.81 7.90 21.98
C LEU A 86 13.81 6.76 20.94
N SER A 87 13.37 5.56 21.33
CA SER A 87 13.17 4.43 20.43
C SER A 87 12.18 4.75 19.29
N LEU A 88 11.26 5.68 19.49
CA LEU A 88 10.34 6.18 18.46
C LEU A 88 11.07 6.68 17.22
N GLY A 89 12.20 7.37 17.38
CA GLY A 89 13.01 7.90 16.28
C GLY A 89 13.88 6.87 15.56
N ARG A 90 14.06 5.67 16.14
CA ARG A 90 14.98 4.64 15.60
C ARG A 90 14.29 3.75 14.58
N THR A 91 13.85 4.33 13.49
CA THR A 91 13.14 3.61 12.40
C THR A 91 14.00 2.52 11.73
N TRP A 92 15.33 2.61 11.81
CA TRP A 92 16.28 1.61 11.29
C TRP A 92 16.29 0.30 12.09
N GLN A 93 15.71 0.25 13.27
CA GLN A 93 15.54 -0.98 14.07
C GLN A 93 14.34 -1.82 13.62
N GLY A 94 13.61 -1.38 12.59
CA GLY A 94 12.38 -2.02 12.13
C GLY A 94 11.17 -1.65 12.96
N GLY A 95 10.08 -2.40 12.82
CA GLY A 95 8.83 -2.16 13.52
C GLY A 95 8.01 -1.02 12.93
N MET A 96 7.19 -1.36 11.93
CA MET A 96 6.27 -0.45 11.25
C MET A 96 4.87 -1.05 11.21
N SER A 97 3.87 -0.24 11.54
CA SER A 97 2.46 -0.62 11.48
C SER A 97 1.84 -0.15 10.19
N PHE A 98 1.25 -1.07 9.41
CA PHE A 98 0.50 -0.71 8.20
C PHE A 98 -0.66 0.25 8.50
N HIS A 99 -1.45 -0.05 9.54
CA HIS A 99 -2.59 0.79 9.92
C HIS A 99 -2.15 2.17 10.40
N GLY A 100 -1.03 2.22 11.14
CA GLY A 100 -0.42 3.47 11.54
C GLY A 100 0.02 4.31 10.35
N GLY A 101 0.67 3.69 9.36
CA GLY A 101 1.07 4.34 8.11
C GLY A 101 -0.12 4.87 7.32
N LEU A 102 -1.18 4.05 7.18
CA LEU A 102 -2.42 4.47 6.51
C LEU A 102 -3.05 5.68 7.19
N LEU A 103 -3.18 5.66 8.52
CA LEU A 103 -3.71 6.79 9.28
C LEU A 103 -2.84 8.04 9.12
N GLY A 104 -1.52 7.88 9.14
CA GLY A 104 -0.58 8.98 8.91
C GLY A 104 -0.76 9.62 7.53
N VAL A 105 -0.94 8.81 6.48
CA VAL A 105 -1.24 9.31 5.12
C VAL A 105 -2.59 10.04 5.09
N LEU A 106 -3.63 9.50 5.71
CA LEU A 106 -4.95 10.16 5.74
C LEU A 106 -4.89 11.51 6.46
N ILE A 107 -4.14 11.61 7.57
CA ILE A 107 -3.89 12.87 8.28
C ILE A 107 -3.11 13.84 7.39
N ALA A 108 -2.07 13.38 6.69
CA ALA A 108 -1.31 14.21 5.76
C ALA A 108 -2.20 14.76 4.62
N LEU A 109 -3.04 13.92 4.01
CA LEU A 109 -3.97 14.34 2.96
C LEU A 109 -5.04 15.31 3.48
N TRP A 110 -5.51 15.10 4.70
CA TRP A 110 -6.42 16.04 5.36
C TRP A 110 -5.75 17.40 5.60
N PHE A 111 -4.53 17.42 6.12
CA PHE A 111 -3.73 18.65 6.28
C PHE A 111 -3.53 19.35 4.94
N LEU A 112 -3.14 18.63 3.89
CA LEU A 112 -2.96 19.17 2.54
C LEU A 112 -4.26 19.71 1.94
N SER A 113 -5.40 19.10 2.23
CA SER A 113 -6.69 19.63 1.80
C SER A 113 -6.95 21.04 2.35
N ARG A 114 -6.55 21.27 3.61
CA ARG A 114 -6.62 22.61 4.24
C ARG A 114 -5.60 23.57 3.65
N LYS A 115 -4.35 23.13 3.48
CA LYS A 115 -3.27 23.93 2.88
C LYS A 115 -3.62 24.39 1.45
N PHE A 116 -4.18 23.49 0.66
CA PHE A 116 -4.55 23.78 -0.74
C PHE A 116 -5.92 24.44 -0.89
N LYS A 117 -6.69 24.59 0.20
CA LYS A 117 -8.08 25.08 0.20
C LYS A 117 -8.97 24.26 -0.76
N LYS A 118 -8.76 22.94 -0.80
CA LYS A 118 -9.53 21.99 -1.61
C LYS A 118 -10.34 21.06 -0.71
N PRO A 119 -11.52 20.57 -1.15
CA PRO A 119 -12.23 19.51 -0.43
C PRO A 119 -11.34 18.29 -0.27
N PHE A 120 -11.46 17.58 0.86
CA PHE A 120 -10.66 16.37 1.14
C PHE A 120 -10.75 15.34 0.00
N PHE A 121 -11.95 15.08 -0.49
CA PHE A 121 -12.14 14.13 -1.58
C PHE A 121 -11.59 14.62 -2.93
N ALA A 122 -11.43 15.91 -3.15
CA ALA A 122 -10.73 16.39 -4.34
C ALA A 122 -9.23 16.04 -4.28
N VAL A 123 -8.64 16.02 -3.07
CA VAL A 123 -7.26 15.62 -2.86
C VAL A 123 -7.12 14.10 -2.99
N THR A 124 -7.96 13.32 -2.33
CA THR A 124 -7.88 11.85 -2.42
C THR A 124 -8.17 11.34 -3.82
N ASP A 125 -9.18 11.88 -4.54
CA ASP A 125 -9.49 11.51 -5.93
C ASP A 125 -8.33 11.81 -6.91
N PHE A 126 -7.51 12.82 -6.60
CA PHE A 126 -6.28 13.08 -7.36
C PHE A 126 -5.19 12.08 -7.04
N VAL A 127 -5.03 11.69 -5.76
CA VAL A 127 -3.93 10.88 -5.26
C VAL A 127 -4.12 9.38 -5.50
N VAL A 128 -5.34 8.85 -5.28
CA VAL A 128 -5.56 7.39 -5.28
C VAL A 128 -5.18 6.67 -6.57
N PRO A 129 -5.20 7.26 -7.80
CA PRO A 129 -4.67 6.58 -8.98
C PRO A 129 -3.13 6.40 -8.97
N LEU A 130 -2.42 7.08 -8.07
CA LEU A 130 -0.97 6.95 -7.91
C LEU A 130 -0.60 5.90 -6.84
N VAL A 131 -1.52 5.57 -5.94
CA VAL A 131 -1.28 4.63 -4.82
C VAL A 131 -0.90 3.23 -5.29
N PRO A 132 -1.52 2.63 -6.32
CA PRO A 132 -1.18 1.29 -6.80
C PRO A 132 0.29 1.13 -7.18
N ILE A 133 0.95 2.19 -7.64
CA ILE A 133 2.37 2.17 -7.99
C ILE A 133 3.21 1.84 -6.75
N GLY A 134 2.91 2.49 -5.63
CA GLY A 134 3.58 2.24 -4.35
C GLY A 134 3.26 0.84 -3.79
N LEU A 135 2.01 0.39 -3.90
CA LEU A 135 1.61 -0.96 -3.50
C LEU A 135 2.37 -2.00 -4.32
N GLY A 136 2.37 -1.88 -5.64
CA GLY A 136 3.11 -2.77 -6.52
C GLY A 136 4.62 -2.79 -6.23
N ALA A 137 5.22 -1.62 -6.04
CA ALA A 137 6.63 -1.51 -5.68
C ALA A 137 6.95 -2.25 -4.37
N GLY A 138 6.09 -2.12 -3.35
CA GLY A 138 6.21 -2.86 -2.10
C GLY A 138 6.12 -4.37 -2.31
N ARG A 139 5.22 -4.87 -3.18
CA ARG A 139 5.09 -6.31 -3.47
C ARG A 139 6.30 -6.89 -4.19
N ILE A 140 6.91 -6.13 -5.09
CA ILE A 140 8.19 -6.51 -5.69
C ILE A 140 9.28 -6.57 -4.61
N GLY A 141 9.32 -5.63 -3.67
CA GLY A 141 10.23 -5.68 -2.52
C GLY A 141 10.02 -6.94 -1.67
N ASN A 142 8.77 -7.28 -1.35
CA ASN A 142 8.44 -8.52 -0.63
C ASN A 142 8.88 -9.79 -1.40
N PHE A 143 8.68 -9.80 -2.72
CA PHE A 143 9.13 -10.91 -3.56
C PHE A 143 10.67 -11.04 -3.53
N ILE A 144 11.41 -9.95 -3.70
CA ILE A 144 12.87 -9.95 -3.64
C ILE A 144 13.38 -10.47 -2.28
N ASN A 145 12.72 -10.09 -1.19
CA ASN A 145 13.06 -10.55 0.15
C ASN A 145 12.64 -12.01 0.43
N GLY A 146 11.78 -12.60 -0.42
CA GLY A 146 11.22 -13.95 -0.21
C GLY A 146 10.26 -14.03 0.98
N GLU A 147 9.55 -12.93 1.28
CA GLU A 147 8.60 -12.83 2.39
C GLU A 147 7.14 -12.73 1.90
N LEU A 148 6.17 -13.00 2.78
CA LEU A 148 4.72 -12.97 2.48
C LEU A 148 4.33 -13.91 1.33
N TRP A 149 4.91 -15.07 1.28
CA TRP A 149 4.63 -16.14 0.33
C TRP A 149 3.23 -16.75 0.55
N GLY A 150 2.77 -17.52 -0.45
CA GLY A 150 1.43 -18.11 -0.44
C GLY A 150 1.38 -19.54 0.14
N ARG A 151 0.17 -20.08 0.14
CA ARG A 151 -0.12 -21.45 0.59
C ARG A 151 0.55 -22.47 -0.32
N VAL A 152 0.75 -23.67 0.19
CA VAL A 152 1.23 -24.83 -0.58
C VAL A 152 0.28 -25.12 -1.74
N THR A 153 0.83 -25.40 -2.92
CA THR A 153 0.05 -25.65 -4.14
C THR A 153 0.82 -26.55 -5.11
N ASP A 154 0.09 -27.24 -5.95
CA ASP A 154 0.57 -28.03 -7.09
C ASP A 154 0.42 -27.31 -8.44
N ALA A 155 0.08 -26.01 -8.42
CA ALA A 155 -0.05 -25.20 -9.64
C ALA A 155 1.23 -25.24 -10.49
N PRO A 156 1.13 -25.22 -11.85
CA PRO A 156 2.31 -25.30 -12.72
C PRO A 156 3.33 -24.20 -12.52
N TRP A 157 2.90 -23.06 -11.99
CA TRP A 157 3.73 -21.90 -11.67
C TRP A 157 4.10 -21.77 -10.19
N ALA A 158 3.87 -22.82 -9.41
CA ALA A 158 4.27 -22.85 -8.00
C ALA A 158 5.78 -22.64 -7.85
N MET A 159 6.17 -21.99 -6.77
CA MET A 159 7.55 -21.59 -6.49
C MET A 159 7.99 -22.11 -5.12
N ILE A 160 9.21 -22.64 -5.04
CA ILE A 160 9.85 -23.04 -3.78
C ILE A 160 10.61 -21.84 -3.24
N PHE A 161 10.29 -21.43 -2.02
CA PHE A 161 11.01 -20.40 -1.27
C PHE A 161 12.00 -21.08 -0.32
N ALA A 162 13.20 -21.37 -0.81
CA ALA A 162 14.19 -22.22 -0.12
C ALA A 162 14.57 -21.72 1.30
N ARG A 163 14.44 -20.41 1.56
CA ARG A 163 14.63 -19.84 2.90
C ARG A 163 13.51 -20.17 3.89
N VAL A 164 12.38 -20.67 3.41
CA VAL A 164 11.20 -21.00 4.22
C VAL A 164 11.12 -22.50 4.43
N ASP A 165 10.96 -23.24 3.34
CA ASP A 165 10.88 -24.70 3.30
C ASP A 165 11.09 -25.23 1.87
N ALA A 166 10.97 -26.55 1.69
CA ALA A 166 11.09 -27.20 0.39
C ALA A 166 9.73 -27.36 -0.33
N LEU A 167 8.65 -26.75 0.17
CA LEU A 167 7.32 -26.92 -0.39
C LEU A 167 7.06 -25.91 -1.53
N ALA A 168 6.33 -26.38 -2.54
CA ALA A 168 5.87 -25.54 -3.64
C ALA A 168 4.70 -24.67 -3.18
N ARG A 169 4.79 -23.36 -3.34
CA ARG A 169 3.85 -22.37 -2.84
C ARG A 169 3.40 -21.40 -3.91
N HIS A 170 2.24 -20.79 -3.73
CA HIS A 170 1.81 -19.67 -4.57
C HIS A 170 2.76 -18.49 -4.38
N PRO A 171 3.28 -17.86 -5.46
CA PRO A 171 3.99 -16.58 -5.39
C PRO A 171 2.98 -15.43 -5.20
N SER A 172 2.33 -15.39 -4.03
CA SER A 172 1.23 -14.46 -3.73
C SER A 172 1.63 -12.99 -3.86
N GLN A 173 2.91 -12.66 -3.62
CA GLN A 173 3.44 -11.31 -3.84
C GLN A 173 3.26 -10.86 -5.29
N LEU A 174 3.43 -11.77 -6.27
CA LEU A 174 3.24 -11.47 -7.70
C LEU A 174 1.75 -11.32 -8.05
N TYR A 175 0.85 -12.05 -7.37
CA TYR A 175 -0.60 -11.87 -7.53
C TYR A 175 -1.03 -10.51 -7.01
N GLU A 176 -0.55 -10.12 -5.82
CA GLU A 176 -0.78 -8.81 -5.24
C GLU A 176 -0.20 -7.69 -6.13
N PHE A 177 1.02 -7.86 -6.65
CA PHE A 177 1.64 -6.93 -7.60
C PHE A 177 0.75 -6.73 -8.82
N PHE A 178 0.26 -7.82 -9.42
CA PHE A 178 -0.56 -7.74 -10.62
C PHE A 178 -1.93 -7.10 -10.34
N LEU A 179 -2.62 -7.53 -9.29
CA LEU A 179 -3.98 -7.06 -8.99
C LEU A 179 -3.97 -5.67 -8.32
N GLU A 180 -3.22 -5.50 -7.21
CA GLU A 180 -3.19 -4.28 -6.41
C GLU A 180 -2.26 -3.21 -7.00
N GLY A 181 -1.25 -3.61 -7.77
CA GLY A 181 -0.33 -2.72 -8.48
C GLY A 181 -0.83 -2.42 -9.91
N VAL A 182 -0.67 -3.38 -10.82
CA VAL A 182 -0.83 -3.14 -12.26
C VAL A 182 -2.29 -2.94 -12.66
N LEU A 183 -3.16 -3.92 -12.38
CA LEU A 183 -4.56 -3.89 -12.84
C LEU A 183 -5.33 -2.74 -12.20
N MET A 184 -5.16 -2.55 -10.89
CA MET A 184 -5.81 -1.43 -10.18
C MET A 184 -5.31 -0.08 -10.70
N PHE A 185 -3.99 0.06 -10.99
CA PHE A 185 -3.45 1.25 -11.63
C PHE A 185 -4.13 1.55 -12.96
N ILE A 186 -4.21 0.57 -13.86
CA ILE A 186 -4.82 0.72 -15.19
C ILE A 186 -6.28 1.16 -15.06
N ILE A 187 -7.07 0.51 -14.21
CA ILE A 187 -8.49 0.83 -14.01
C ILE A 187 -8.65 2.26 -13.48
N LEU A 188 -7.92 2.61 -12.40
CA LEU A 188 -8.05 3.93 -11.78
C LEU A 188 -7.53 5.05 -12.69
N TRP A 189 -6.44 4.81 -13.40
CA TRP A 189 -5.86 5.77 -14.33
C TRP A 189 -6.82 6.07 -15.46
N TRP A 190 -7.34 5.03 -16.10
CA TRP A 190 -8.34 5.19 -17.17
C TRP A 190 -9.63 5.82 -16.67
N TYR A 191 -10.18 5.35 -15.54
CA TYR A 191 -11.41 5.89 -14.98
C TYR A 191 -11.27 7.37 -14.62
N SER A 192 -10.16 7.76 -14.01
CA SER A 192 -9.91 9.14 -13.58
C SER A 192 -9.42 10.08 -14.69
N ALA A 193 -9.21 9.59 -15.91
CA ALA A 193 -8.84 10.43 -17.06
C ALA A 193 -9.95 11.42 -17.46
N SER A 194 -11.21 11.09 -17.18
CA SER A 194 -12.36 11.98 -17.39
C SER A 194 -12.83 12.59 -16.07
N LYS A 195 -13.44 13.77 -16.13
CA LYS A 195 -14.03 14.41 -14.96
C LYS A 195 -15.07 13.51 -14.31
N ARG A 196 -14.94 13.25 -13.02
CA ARG A 196 -15.83 12.42 -12.23
C ARG A 196 -16.48 13.23 -11.10
N LEU A 197 -17.60 12.74 -10.61
CA LEU A 197 -18.20 13.28 -9.40
C LEU A 197 -17.24 13.13 -8.21
N PRO A 198 -17.24 14.06 -7.25
CA PRO A 198 -16.42 13.96 -6.04
C PRO A 198 -16.61 12.60 -5.34
N MET A 199 -15.57 12.09 -4.72
CA MET A 199 -15.51 10.79 -4.02
C MET A 199 -15.50 9.55 -4.95
N ARG A 200 -15.81 9.66 -6.24
CA ARG A 200 -15.96 8.50 -7.14
C ARG A 200 -14.67 7.73 -7.36
N VAL A 201 -13.55 8.43 -7.52
CA VAL A 201 -12.25 7.77 -7.76
C VAL A 201 -11.77 7.10 -6.48
N SER A 202 -11.92 7.78 -5.34
CA SER A 202 -11.62 7.22 -4.01
C SER A 202 -12.50 6.03 -3.67
N ALA A 203 -13.79 6.09 -3.98
CA ALA A 203 -14.72 4.99 -3.80
C ALA A 203 -14.33 3.77 -4.64
N LEU A 204 -13.99 3.97 -5.92
CA LEU A 204 -13.54 2.91 -6.81
C LEU A 204 -12.24 2.25 -6.30
N PHE A 205 -11.28 3.07 -5.82
CA PHE A 205 -10.05 2.55 -5.21
C PHE A 205 -10.36 1.63 -4.03
N LEU A 206 -11.22 2.05 -3.10
CA LEU A 206 -11.56 1.24 -1.92
C LEU A 206 -12.24 -0.08 -2.31
N MET A 207 -13.14 -0.03 -3.30
CA MET A 207 -13.80 -1.25 -3.80
C MET A 207 -12.82 -2.20 -4.47
N LEU A 208 -11.95 -1.69 -5.35
CA LEU A 208 -10.97 -2.52 -6.05
C LEU A 208 -9.95 -3.11 -5.07
N TYR A 209 -9.38 -2.27 -4.20
CA TYR A 209 -8.40 -2.74 -3.23
C TYR A 209 -9.01 -3.79 -2.28
N GLY A 210 -10.20 -3.51 -1.72
CA GLY A 210 -10.89 -4.47 -0.87
C GLY A 210 -11.20 -5.78 -1.59
N ALA A 211 -11.66 -5.74 -2.85
CA ALA A 211 -11.95 -6.93 -3.63
C ALA A 211 -10.68 -7.73 -3.96
N PHE A 212 -9.63 -7.06 -4.46
CA PHE A 212 -8.37 -7.72 -4.83
C PHE A 212 -7.67 -8.30 -3.61
N ARG A 213 -7.64 -7.56 -2.51
CA ARG A 213 -7.08 -8.05 -1.25
C ARG A 213 -7.84 -9.25 -0.72
N PHE A 214 -9.16 -9.21 -0.73
CA PHE A 214 -10.00 -10.35 -0.33
C PHE A 214 -9.72 -11.59 -1.17
N LEU A 215 -9.60 -11.43 -2.50
CA LEU A 215 -9.31 -12.52 -3.43
C LEU A 215 -7.91 -13.12 -3.22
N VAL A 216 -6.88 -12.29 -3.09
CA VAL A 216 -5.51 -12.79 -2.95
C VAL A 216 -5.30 -13.55 -1.64
N GLU A 217 -6.03 -13.21 -0.59
CA GLU A 217 -5.95 -13.90 0.70
C GLU A 217 -6.32 -15.41 0.62
N PHE A 218 -7.04 -15.85 -0.40
CA PHE A 218 -7.27 -17.29 -0.61
C PHE A 218 -5.99 -18.04 -1.00
N PHE A 219 -5.03 -17.35 -1.58
CA PHE A 219 -3.75 -17.90 -2.05
C PHE A 219 -2.60 -17.60 -1.10
N ARG A 220 -2.76 -16.61 -0.24
CA ARG A 220 -1.73 -16.20 0.71
C ARG A 220 -1.74 -17.12 1.93
N GLU A 221 -0.55 -17.42 2.48
CA GLU A 221 -0.44 -18.06 3.79
C GLU A 221 -0.91 -17.10 4.88
N PRO A 222 -1.85 -17.48 5.74
CA PRO A 222 -2.24 -16.66 6.89
C PRO A 222 -1.06 -16.37 7.81
N ASP A 223 -1.07 -15.21 8.46
CA ASP A 223 -0.03 -14.87 9.43
C ASP A 223 -0.01 -15.90 10.55
N ALA A 224 1.14 -16.52 10.81
CA ALA A 224 1.29 -17.63 11.75
C ALA A 224 0.78 -17.33 13.17
N ALA A 225 0.86 -16.05 13.60
CA ALA A 225 0.38 -15.61 14.91
C ALA A 225 -1.16 -15.52 15.01
N LEU A 226 -1.87 -15.34 13.90
CA LEU A 226 -3.31 -15.09 13.88
C LEU A 226 -4.13 -16.24 13.28
N GLY A 227 -3.57 -16.96 12.30
CA GLY A 227 -4.27 -18.00 11.57
C GLY A 227 -5.57 -17.49 10.90
N PHE A 228 -6.60 -18.32 10.95
CA PHE A 228 -7.95 -17.93 10.54
C PHE A 228 -8.71 -17.33 11.72
N VAL A 229 -9.19 -16.09 11.57
CA VAL A 229 -9.80 -15.30 12.64
C VAL A 229 -11.32 -15.41 12.69
N ALA A 230 -11.97 -15.85 11.60
CA ALA A 230 -13.41 -16.04 11.54
C ALA A 230 -13.79 -17.20 10.60
N LEU A 231 -14.95 -17.81 10.87
CA LEU A 231 -15.57 -18.86 10.06
C LEU A 231 -14.66 -20.06 9.71
N ASN A 232 -13.55 -20.26 10.43
CA ASN A 232 -12.52 -21.28 10.20
C ASN A 232 -11.80 -21.24 8.83
N TRP A 233 -12.04 -20.22 8.02
CA TRP A 233 -11.40 -20.04 6.72
C TRP A 233 -10.99 -18.58 6.41
N MET A 234 -11.56 -17.62 7.13
CA MET A 234 -11.37 -16.19 6.86
C MET A 234 -10.13 -15.67 7.59
N SER A 235 -9.19 -15.11 6.84
CA SER A 235 -8.01 -14.46 7.39
C SER A 235 -8.32 -13.04 7.89
N MET A 236 -7.41 -12.46 8.67
CA MET A 236 -7.50 -11.05 9.09
C MET A 236 -7.53 -10.10 7.88
N GLY A 237 -6.77 -10.40 6.82
CA GLY A 237 -6.77 -9.61 5.60
C GLY A 237 -8.14 -9.60 4.91
N GLN A 238 -8.84 -10.74 4.86
CA GLN A 238 -10.21 -10.82 4.33
C GLN A 238 -11.19 -10.03 5.20
N LEU A 239 -11.11 -10.19 6.52
CA LEU A 239 -11.98 -9.49 7.45
C LEU A 239 -11.86 -7.96 7.33
N LEU A 240 -10.63 -7.45 7.23
CA LEU A 240 -10.37 -6.01 7.08
C LEU A 240 -10.70 -5.48 5.67
N SER A 241 -10.79 -6.34 4.67
CA SER A 241 -11.17 -5.95 3.31
C SER A 241 -12.67 -5.64 3.18
N LEU A 242 -13.53 -6.29 3.96
CA LEU A 242 -14.98 -6.08 3.92
C LEU A 242 -15.41 -4.65 4.28
N PRO A 243 -14.93 -4.03 5.37
CA PRO A 243 -15.22 -2.63 5.67
C PRO A 243 -14.79 -1.67 4.54
N LEU A 244 -13.66 -1.93 3.88
CA LEU A 244 -13.20 -1.10 2.76
C LEU A 244 -14.14 -1.18 1.57
N LEU A 245 -14.61 -2.39 1.23
CA LEU A 245 -15.62 -2.61 0.19
C LEU A 245 -16.92 -1.86 0.52
N LEU A 246 -17.44 -2.02 1.73
CA LEU A 246 -18.65 -1.37 2.18
C LEU A 246 -18.53 0.15 2.18
N LEU A 247 -17.41 0.68 2.66
CA LEU A 247 -17.12 2.12 2.63
C LEU A 247 -17.03 2.64 1.19
N GLY A 248 -16.36 1.91 0.30
CA GLY A 248 -16.30 2.23 -1.12
C GLY A 248 -17.69 2.32 -1.76
N MET A 249 -18.55 1.32 -1.54
CA MET A 249 -19.93 1.30 -2.03
C MET A 249 -20.75 2.47 -1.45
N LEU A 250 -20.60 2.76 -0.16
CA LEU A 250 -21.27 3.88 0.49
C LEU A 250 -20.87 5.23 -0.11
N LEU A 251 -19.57 5.46 -0.30
CA LEU A 251 -19.07 6.69 -0.93
C LEU A 251 -19.55 6.81 -2.39
N TRP A 252 -19.55 5.70 -3.11
CA TRP A 252 -20.08 5.65 -4.48
C TRP A 252 -21.55 6.05 -4.55
N TYR A 253 -22.38 5.51 -3.66
CA TYR A 253 -23.79 5.84 -3.57
C TYR A 253 -24.01 7.30 -3.19
N ARG A 254 -23.31 7.79 -2.16
CA ARG A 254 -23.41 9.20 -1.71
C ARG A 254 -23.01 10.21 -2.78
N SER A 255 -21.96 9.91 -3.55
CA SER A 255 -21.52 10.79 -4.62
C SER A 255 -22.57 11.00 -5.71
N GLY A 256 -23.43 10.01 -5.97
CA GLY A 256 -24.55 10.14 -6.91
C GLY A 256 -25.68 11.04 -6.43
N LYS A 257 -25.89 11.15 -5.10
CA LYS A 257 -26.92 12.00 -4.52
C LYS A 257 -26.60 13.50 -4.45
N GLN A 258 -25.33 13.87 -4.65
CA GLN A 258 -24.92 15.29 -4.66
C GLN A 258 -25.29 16.02 -5.96
N VAL A 259 -25.87 15.33 -6.92
CA VAL A 259 -26.23 15.85 -8.26
C VAL A 259 -27.74 16.03 -8.43
N LEU A 260 -28.52 15.49 -7.51
CA LEU A 260 -29.98 15.67 -7.41
C LEU A 260 -30.31 16.77 -6.40
#